data_2575dd6dea60e7769f32433de496ddbc
#
_entry.id   2575dd6dea60e7769f32433de496ddbc
#
_cell.length_a   1.000
_cell.length_b   1.000
_cell.length_c   1.000
_cell.angle_alpha   90.00
_cell.angle_beta   90.00
_cell.angle_gamma   90.00
#
_symmetry.space_group_name_H-M   'P 1'
#
loop_
_entity.id
_entity.type
_entity.pdbx_description
1 polymer ?
#
loop_
_entity_poly.entity_id
_entity_poly.type
_entity_poly.pdbx_seq_one_letter_code
_entity_poly.pdbx_strand_id
1 'polypeptide(L)'
;MKRVTGAALCALLAGGVAFSANAETKLTIATVNNGDMIRMQKLTDDFTSKNPDISLEWVTLEENTLRQRVTTDIATKGGQYDIMTIGTYEVPIWAEKGWLAPLDKLGADYDTDDIMPAIRAAVSKDDQLFAAPFYAESSMMMYRTDLFEKAGVSINGRLTWDQTLDIAKKLHDPDNGVYGICLRGKAGWGENMALITTMGNAYGARLFDENWNPTFDSAEWKNALDMYVEILGKYGPPGATSNGFNENLSLFNSGKCGMWIDATVAASFVSNPKESTVADKVGFTEAPCAETCTGANWLWAWNLGIPTGSQKVEAAQKFIAWATSKDYLELVASKEGWANVPPGTRMSLYENPKYLEAAPFADETLLAIDSADPINSTMKPKPYVGVQFAAIPEFQGIGTTVGQQFSAALAGSSTVEDALASAQSSTDRTMRKAGYY
;
A
#
# COMPACT_ATOMS: atom_id res chain seq x y z
N MET A 1 -11.04 -30.70 92.65
CA MET A 1 -12.17 -30.62 91.74
C MET A 1 -11.97 -29.45 90.81
N LYS A 2 -11.50 -29.66 89.61
CA LYS A 2 -11.55 -28.67 88.51
C LYS A 2 -11.70 -29.47 87.21
N ARG A 3 -12.81 -29.26 86.53
CA ARG A 3 -13.13 -29.85 85.23
C ARG A 3 -12.41 -29.10 84.12
N VAL A 4 -11.73 -29.79 83.25
CA VAL A 4 -11.13 -29.29 82.04
C VAL A 4 -12.02 -29.73 80.86
N THR A 5 -12.63 -28.77 80.19
CA THR A 5 -13.41 -28.96 78.98
C THR A 5 -12.48 -28.79 77.76
N GLY A 6 -12.33 -29.87 76.98
CA GLY A 6 -11.61 -29.82 75.72
C GLY A 6 -12.47 -29.20 74.60
N ALA A 7 -11.94 -28.26 73.90
CA ALA A 7 -12.51 -27.72 72.65
C ALA A 7 -11.79 -28.36 71.46
N ALA A 8 -12.54 -29.09 70.65
CA ALA A 8 -12.06 -29.64 69.38
C ALA A 8 -12.08 -28.53 68.29
N LEU A 9 -10.95 -28.22 67.71
CA LEU A 9 -10.78 -27.27 66.61
C LEU A 9 -10.91 -28.02 65.30
N CYS A 10 -12.06 -27.90 64.61
CA CYS A 10 -12.22 -28.35 63.24
C CYS A 10 -11.56 -27.36 62.29
N ALA A 11 -10.42 -27.74 61.71
CA ALA A 11 -9.79 -26.97 60.63
C ALA A 11 -10.50 -27.32 59.31
N LEU A 12 -11.31 -26.38 58.76
CA LEU A 12 -11.84 -26.42 57.42
C LEU A 12 -10.72 -26.03 56.46
N LEU A 13 -10.18 -26.98 55.69
CA LEU A 13 -9.34 -26.76 54.54
C LEU A 13 -10.24 -26.25 53.40
N ALA A 14 -10.34 -24.93 53.24
CA ALA A 14 -10.88 -24.34 52.01
C ALA A 14 -9.80 -24.44 50.91
N GLY A 15 -9.91 -25.44 50.05
CA GLY A 15 -9.12 -25.54 48.84
C GLY A 15 -9.51 -24.38 47.90
N GLY A 16 -8.78 -23.30 47.94
CA GLY A 16 -8.88 -22.23 46.97
C GLY A 16 -8.38 -22.73 45.64
N VAL A 17 -9.29 -22.97 44.68
CA VAL A 17 -8.93 -23.08 43.28
C VAL A 17 -8.45 -21.70 42.85
N ALA A 18 -7.14 -21.51 42.81
CA ALA A 18 -6.53 -20.31 42.20
C ALA A 18 -6.83 -20.41 40.67
N PHE A 19 -7.85 -19.74 40.22
CA PHE A 19 -7.94 -19.35 38.82
C PHE A 19 -6.76 -18.45 38.55
N SER A 20 -5.71 -18.95 37.93
CA SER A 20 -4.71 -18.12 37.27
C SER A 20 -5.45 -17.31 36.21
N ALA A 21 -5.82 -16.08 36.55
CA ALA A 21 -6.17 -15.10 35.53
C ALA A 21 -4.91 -14.96 34.67
N ASN A 22 -4.88 -15.57 33.48
CA ASN A 22 -3.87 -15.26 32.51
C ASN A 22 -3.96 -13.74 32.29
N ALA A 23 -2.85 -13.03 32.53
CA ALA A 23 -2.80 -11.62 32.27
C ALA A 23 -3.13 -11.39 30.78
N GLU A 24 -4.13 -10.55 30.50
CA GLU A 24 -4.53 -10.17 29.18
C GLU A 24 -3.33 -9.63 28.40
N THR A 25 -3.06 -10.21 27.21
CA THR A 25 -1.98 -9.76 26.34
C THR A 25 -2.51 -8.67 25.42
N LYS A 26 -2.13 -7.42 25.66
CA LYS A 26 -2.51 -6.28 24.81
C LYS A 26 -1.51 -6.13 23.65
N LEU A 27 -1.97 -6.22 22.40
CA LEU A 27 -1.18 -5.96 21.21
C LEU A 27 -1.39 -4.53 20.72
N THR A 28 -0.32 -3.77 20.54
CA THR A 28 -0.35 -2.44 19.91
C THR A 28 0.01 -2.56 18.45
N ILE A 29 -0.92 -2.16 17.56
CA ILE A 29 -0.83 -2.34 16.11
C ILE A 29 -0.77 -0.98 15.44
N ALA A 30 0.35 -0.65 14.77
CA ALA A 30 0.46 0.52 13.93
C ALA A 30 -0.04 0.20 12.52
N THR A 31 -0.98 0.99 12.00
CA THR A 31 -1.55 0.76 10.67
C THR A 31 -1.84 2.05 9.91
N VAL A 32 -1.93 1.94 8.59
CA VAL A 32 -2.28 3.03 7.69
C VAL A 32 -3.79 3.30 7.70
N ASN A 33 -4.16 4.57 7.54
CA ASN A 33 -5.55 4.99 7.43
C ASN A 33 -6.06 4.81 6.00
N ASN A 34 -6.38 3.57 5.61
CA ASN A 34 -7.04 3.25 4.35
C ASN A 34 -8.22 2.28 4.56
N GLY A 35 -9.04 2.08 3.52
CA GLY A 35 -10.31 1.39 3.62
C GLY A 35 -10.21 -0.05 4.13
N ASP A 36 -9.27 -0.85 3.60
CA ASP A 36 -9.12 -2.25 3.99
C ASP A 36 -8.59 -2.41 5.42
N MET A 37 -7.68 -1.52 5.86
CA MET A 37 -7.19 -1.52 7.24
C MET A 37 -8.27 -1.09 8.23
N ILE A 38 -9.14 -0.14 7.86
CA ILE A 38 -10.31 0.26 8.66
C ILE A 38 -11.33 -0.88 8.73
N ARG A 39 -11.53 -1.60 7.61
CA ARG A 39 -12.40 -2.80 7.57
C ARG A 39 -11.85 -3.89 8.49
N MET A 40 -10.55 -4.16 8.47
CA MET A 40 -9.91 -5.12 9.37
C MET A 40 -10.18 -4.78 10.84
N GLN A 41 -10.05 -3.50 11.23
CA GLN A 41 -10.34 -3.05 12.59
C GLN A 41 -11.80 -3.32 13.00
N LYS A 42 -12.75 -3.14 12.10
CA LYS A 42 -14.19 -3.41 12.36
C LYS A 42 -14.51 -4.90 12.50
N LEU A 43 -13.67 -5.77 11.98
CA LEU A 43 -13.88 -7.22 12.01
C LEU A 43 -13.11 -7.93 13.13
N THR A 44 -12.39 -7.21 13.98
CA THR A 44 -11.53 -7.78 15.03
C THR A 44 -12.27 -8.55 16.11
N ASP A 45 -13.58 -8.35 16.27
CA ASP A 45 -14.40 -9.15 17.20
C ASP A 45 -14.39 -10.64 16.86
N ASP A 46 -14.21 -11.01 15.57
CA ASP A 46 -14.04 -12.41 15.16
C ASP A 46 -12.75 -13.01 15.73
N PHE A 47 -11.66 -12.24 15.77
CA PHE A 47 -10.39 -12.66 16.36
C PHE A 47 -10.45 -12.70 17.89
N THR A 48 -10.91 -11.62 18.53
CA THR A 48 -10.88 -11.49 20.00
C THR A 48 -11.85 -12.45 20.69
N SER A 49 -12.97 -12.78 20.06
CA SER A 49 -13.89 -13.80 20.59
C SER A 49 -13.28 -15.21 20.64
N LYS A 50 -12.36 -15.52 19.71
CA LYS A 50 -11.61 -16.78 19.65
C LYS A 50 -10.34 -16.77 20.51
N ASN A 51 -9.86 -15.57 20.87
CA ASN A 51 -8.65 -15.34 21.66
C ASN A 51 -8.93 -14.33 22.79
N PRO A 52 -9.72 -14.72 23.81
CA PRO A 52 -10.20 -13.81 24.86
C PRO A 52 -9.08 -13.33 25.81
N ASP A 53 -7.89 -13.91 25.72
CA ASP A 53 -6.67 -13.53 26.41
C ASP A 53 -5.86 -12.45 25.65
N ILE A 54 -6.31 -12.03 24.46
CA ILE A 54 -5.64 -11.01 23.62
C ILE A 54 -6.58 -9.83 23.39
N SER A 55 -6.12 -8.63 23.73
CA SER A 55 -6.78 -7.38 23.34
C SER A 55 -5.93 -6.58 22.36
N LEU A 56 -6.59 -5.69 21.60
CA LEU A 56 -5.96 -4.95 20.50
C LEU A 56 -6.05 -3.45 20.76
N GLU A 57 -4.92 -2.75 20.58
CA GLU A 57 -4.86 -1.30 20.54
C GLU A 57 -4.38 -0.83 19.17
N TRP A 58 -5.19 -0.03 18.49
CA TRP A 58 -4.91 0.46 17.15
C TRP A 58 -4.30 1.85 17.18
N VAL A 59 -3.18 2.02 16.48
CA VAL A 59 -2.56 3.32 16.17
C VAL A 59 -2.67 3.53 14.67
N THR A 60 -3.78 4.15 14.24
CA THR A 60 -4.08 4.38 12.83
C THR A 60 -3.55 5.75 12.42
N LEU A 61 -2.70 5.78 11.40
CA LEU A 61 -1.95 6.95 10.98
C LEU A 61 -2.09 7.20 9.48
N GLU A 62 -1.94 8.46 9.09
CA GLU A 62 -1.74 8.85 7.70
C GLU A 62 -0.43 8.23 7.17
N GLU A 63 -0.36 7.91 5.88
CA GLU A 63 0.70 7.07 5.29
C GLU A 63 2.12 7.60 5.57
N ASN A 64 2.41 8.87 5.27
CA ASN A 64 3.75 9.43 5.50
C ASN A 64 4.12 9.42 6.99
N THR A 65 3.15 9.68 7.87
CA THR A 65 3.33 9.65 9.32
C THR A 65 3.56 8.23 9.83
N LEU A 66 2.82 7.24 9.33
CA LEU A 66 3.03 5.83 9.67
C LEU A 66 4.45 5.41 9.32
N ARG A 67 4.85 5.62 8.05
CA ARG A 67 6.18 5.23 7.55
C ARG A 67 7.30 5.82 8.39
N GLN A 68 7.20 7.10 8.75
CA GLN A 68 8.19 7.76 9.59
C GLN A 68 8.23 7.17 11.00
N ARG A 69 7.06 6.95 11.63
CA ARG A 69 6.98 6.46 12.99
C ARG A 69 7.46 5.02 13.13
N VAL A 70 6.99 4.11 12.26
CA VAL A 70 7.42 2.71 12.32
C VAL A 70 8.91 2.55 12.01
N THR A 71 9.45 3.34 11.05
CA THR A 71 10.89 3.35 10.74
C THR A 71 11.70 3.83 11.94
N THR A 72 11.26 4.89 12.63
CA THR A 72 11.94 5.39 13.81
C THR A 72 11.89 4.39 14.96
N ASP A 73 10.72 3.83 15.22
CA ASP A 73 10.53 2.87 16.33
C ASP A 73 11.38 1.61 16.15
N ILE A 74 11.35 1.01 14.96
CA ILE A 74 12.11 -0.23 14.69
C ILE A 74 13.62 0.02 14.69
N ALA A 75 14.08 1.14 14.13
CA ALA A 75 15.52 1.49 14.08
C ALA A 75 16.11 1.79 15.46
N THR A 76 15.31 2.35 16.34
CA THR A 76 15.73 2.67 17.74
C THR A 76 15.41 1.55 18.72
N LYS A 77 14.75 0.47 18.28
CA LYS A 77 14.20 -0.60 19.12
C LYS A 77 13.27 -0.04 20.21
N GLY A 78 12.42 0.92 19.82
CA GLY A 78 11.57 1.67 20.74
C GLY A 78 10.48 0.83 21.39
N GLY A 79 10.03 -0.26 20.75
CA GLY A 79 9.07 -1.22 21.31
C GLY A 79 7.67 -0.63 21.52
N GLN A 80 7.31 0.42 20.77
CA GLN A 80 5.98 1.04 20.86
C GLN A 80 4.91 0.16 20.20
N TYR A 81 5.29 -0.64 19.21
CA TYR A 81 4.38 -1.45 18.43
C TYR A 81 4.75 -2.93 18.51
N ASP A 82 3.73 -3.79 18.58
CA ASP A 82 3.88 -5.25 18.53
C ASP A 82 3.69 -5.77 17.10
N ILE A 83 2.86 -5.07 16.32
CA ILE A 83 2.63 -5.35 14.90
C ILE A 83 2.72 -4.02 14.15
N MET A 84 3.40 -4.03 13.02
CA MET A 84 3.54 -2.88 12.14
C MET A 84 2.99 -3.22 10.76
N THR A 85 2.14 -2.34 10.22
CA THR A 85 1.78 -2.34 8.80
C THR A 85 2.92 -1.72 8.02
N ILE A 86 3.56 -2.51 7.17
CA ILE A 86 4.78 -2.15 6.42
C ILE A 86 4.66 -2.62 4.96
N GLY A 87 5.44 -2.05 4.08
CA GLY A 87 5.39 -2.36 2.66
C GLY A 87 6.45 -3.34 2.18
N THR A 88 6.35 -3.72 0.92
CA THR A 88 7.37 -4.52 0.23
C THR A 88 8.73 -3.82 0.12
N TYR A 89 8.79 -2.52 0.34
CA TYR A 89 10.04 -1.76 0.46
C TYR A 89 10.76 -2.03 1.78
N GLU A 90 10.04 -1.97 2.90
CA GLU A 90 10.62 -2.08 4.25
C GLU A 90 11.04 -3.52 4.56
N VAL A 91 10.24 -4.52 4.16
CA VAL A 91 10.44 -5.91 4.58
C VAL A 91 11.84 -6.45 4.26
N PRO A 92 12.35 -6.42 3.02
CA PRO A 92 13.66 -6.98 2.71
C PRO A 92 14.80 -6.26 3.44
N ILE A 93 14.70 -4.92 3.56
CA ILE A 93 15.71 -4.09 4.23
C ILE A 93 15.75 -4.41 5.73
N TRP A 94 14.58 -4.54 6.37
CA TRP A 94 14.50 -4.76 7.80
C TRP A 94 14.75 -6.21 8.20
N ALA A 95 14.38 -7.17 7.35
CA ALA A 95 14.74 -8.58 7.52
C ALA A 95 16.26 -8.78 7.46
N GLU A 96 16.94 -8.13 6.50
CA GLU A 96 18.40 -8.18 6.39
C GLU A 96 19.11 -7.61 7.61
N LYS A 97 18.56 -6.55 8.21
CA LYS A 97 19.06 -5.92 9.45
C LYS A 97 18.70 -6.70 10.72
N GLY A 98 17.93 -7.78 10.63
CA GLY A 98 17.44 -8.53 11.78
C GLY A 98 16.48 -7.72 12.67
N TRP A 99 15.73 -6.80 12.08
CA TRP A 99 14.78 -5.96 12.80
C TRP A 99 13.37 -6.57 12.87
N LEU A 100 13.05 -7.50 11.97
CA LEU A 100 11.77 -8.23 11.95
C LEU A 100 11.95 -9.64 12.51
N ALA A 101 10.98 -10.10 13.29
CA ALA A 101 10.88 -11.48 13.70
C ALA A 101 10.38 -12.35 12.53
N PRO A 102 10.92 -13.57 12.35
CA PRO A 102 10.39 -14.50 11.37
C PRO A 102 8.97 -14.94 11.74
N LEU A 103 8.12 -15.17 10.74
CA LEU A 103 6.76 -15.67 10.91
C LEU A 103 6.77 -17.21 10.75
N ASP A 104 7.12 -17.91 11.81
CA ASP A 104 7.28 -19.37 11.83
C ASP A 104 6.12 -20.15 12.48
N LYS A 105 5.11 -19.41 13.02
CA LYS A 105 3.96 -19.98 13.75
C LYS A 105 2.60 -19.51 13.22
N LEU A 106 2.48 -19.37 11.89
CA LEU A 106 1.21 -18.97 11.27
C LEU A 106 0.16 -20.09 11.26
N GLY A 107 0.56 -21.32 11.56
CA GLY A 107 -0.29 -22.50 11.53
C GLY A 107 -0.13 -23.34 10.26
N ALA A 108 -0.44 -24.63 10.36
CA ALA A 108 -0.30 -25.58 9.25
C ALA A 108 -1.24 -25.26 8.07
N ASP A 109 -2.41 -24.69 8.37
CA ASP A 109 -3.44 -24.37 7.39
C ASP A 109 -3.29 -22.98 6.76
N TYR A 110 -2.23 -22.24 7.12
CA TYR A 110 -2.01 -20.89 6.59
C TYR A 110 -1.76 -20.86 5.08
N ASP A 111 -1.19 -21.94 4.52
CA ASP A 111 -0.95 -22.14 3.09
C ASP A 111 -0.14 -20.99 2.45
N THR A 112 1.14 -20.97 2.77
CA THR A 112 2.09 -19.98 2.21
C THR A 112 2.30 -20.13 0.71
N ASP A 113 2.02 -21.31 0.14
CA ASP A 113 2.19 -21.59 -1.28
C ASP A 113 1.08 -20.96 -2.14
N ASP A 114 -0.06 -20.63 -1.53
CA ASP A 114 -1.14 -19.87 -2.17
C ASP A 114 -0.85 -18.36 -2.28
N ILE A 115 0.18 -17.85 -1.60
CA ILE A 115 0.59 -16.45 -1.76
C ILE A 115 1.19 -16.26 -3.15
N MET A 116 0.74 -15.20 -3.86
CA MET A 116 1.27 -14.85 -5.19
C MET A 116 2.80 -14.80 -5.17
N PRO A 117 3.49 -15.47 -6.12
CA PRO A 117 4.95 -15.68 -6.04
C PRO A 117 5.77 -14.39 -5.91
N ALA A 118 5.42 -13.33 -6.66
CA ALA A 118 6.12 -12.06 -6.62
C ALA A 118 5.98 -11.38 -5.23
N ILE A 119 4.80 -11.46 -4.62
CA ILE A 119 4.54 -10.91 -3.29
C ILE A 119 5.26 -11.73 -2.22
N ARG A 120 5.18 -13.08 -2.30
CA ARG A 120 5.88 -13.97 -1.38
C ARG A 120 7.39 -13.71 -1.39
N ALA A 121 7.98 -13.57 -2.58
CA ALA A 121 9.40 -13.24 -2.72
C ALA A 121 9.76 -11.90 -2.07
N ALA A 122 8.90 -10.88 -2.21
CA ALA A 122 9.14 -9.54 -1.65
C ALA A 122 9.05 -9.48 -0.11
N VAL A 123 8.41 -10.47 0.54
CA VAL A 123 8.24 -10.50 2.01
C VAL A 123 9.00 -11.63 2.69
N SER A 124 9.84 -12.34 1.92
CA SER A 124 10.65 -13.47 2.40
C SER A 124 12.15 -13.18 2.32
N LYS A 125 12.89 -13.86 3.17
CA LYS A 125 14.34 -13.98 3.11
C LYS A 125 14.70 -15.43 3.42
N ASP A 126 15.55 -16.06 2.59
CA ASP A 126 15.97 -17.46 2.77
C ASP A 126 14.75 -18.41 2.94
N ASP A 127 13.74 -18.25 2.10
CA ASP A 127 12.44 -18.96 2.12
C ASP A 127 11.59 -18.78 3.40
N GLN A 128 12.01 -17.92 4.32
CA GLN A 128 11.29 -17.59 5.53
C GLN A 128 10.52 -16.28 5.37
N LEU A 129 9.22 -16.26 5.70
CA LEU A 129 8.42 -15.04 5.77
C LEU A 129 8.85 -14.16 6.96
N PHE A 130 9.02 -12.86 6.72
CA PHE A 130 9.26 -11.83 7.75
C PHE A 130 8.09 -10.85 7.88
N ALA A 131 7.16 -10.87 6.95
CA ALA A 131 5.87 -10.22 7.05
C ALA A 131 4.84 -11.03 6.27
N ALA A 132 3.56 -10.92 6.65
CA ALA A 132 2.46 -11.57 5.95
C ALA A 132 1.68 -10.54 5.14
N PRO A 133 1.46 -10.75 3.84
CA PRO A 133 0.76 -9.79 3.01
C PRO A 133 -0.74 -9.78 3.36
N PHE A 134 -1.25 -8.55 3.63
CA PHE A 134 -2.66 -8.33 3.93
C PHE A 134 -3.46 -8.01 2.68
N TYR A 135 -2.96 -7.11 1.84
CA TYR A 135 -3.39 -6.96 0.45
C TYR A 135 -2.22 -6.51 -0.43
N ALA A 136 -2.30 -6.84 -1.71
CA ALA A 136 -1.34 -6.36 -2.70
C ALA A 136 -2.05 -5.66 -3.84
N GLU A 137 -1.32 -4.78 -4.50
CA GLU A 137 -1.84 -3.87 -5.51
C GLU A 137 -0.81 -3.55 -6.59
N SER A 138 -1.31 -3.18 -7.73
CA SER A 138 -0.58 -2.49 -8.78
C SER A 138 -1.30 -1.17 -9.09
N SER A 139 -0.99 -0.54 -10.21
CA SER A 139 -1.70 0.65 -10.70
C SER A 139 -2.63 0.30 -11.86
N MET A 140 -3.79 0.98 -11.90
CA MET A 140 -4.73 0.92 -13.01
C MET A 140 -5.38 2.30 -13.23
N MET A 141 -6.06 2.46 -14.34
CA MET A 141 -6.94 3.59 -14.61
C MET A 141 -8.38 3.18 -14.30
N MET A 142 -9.02 3.93 -13.42
CA MET A 142 -10.46 3.93 -13.20
C MET A 142 -11.05 5.12 -13.96
N TYR A 143 -12.11 4.93 -14.73
CA TYR A 143 -12.67 5.98 -15.56
C TYR A 143 -14.20 5.99 -15.57
N ARG A 144 -14.80 7.14 -15.84
CA ARG A 144 -16.23 7.36 -15.91
C ARG A 144 -16.77 6.98 -17.29
N THR A 145 -17.42 5.82 -17.38
CA THR A 145 -17.95 5.28 -18.65
C THR A 145 -18.98 6.22 -19.29
N ASP A 146 -19.84 6.84 -18.51
CA ASP A 146 -20.85 7.81 -18.97
C ASP A 146 -20.21 9.11 -19.55
N LEU A 147 -19.11 9.58 -18.96
CA LEU A 147 -18.40 10.75 -19.49
C LEU A 147 -17.62 10.41 -20.76
N PHE A 148 -17.04 9.19 -20.84
CA PHE A 148 -16.38 8.69 -22.06
C PHE A 148 -17.39 8.58 -23.21
N GLU A 149 -18.56 7.98 -22.96
CA GLU A 149 -19.62 7.89 -23.96
C GLU A 149 -20.07 9.28 -24.44
N LYS A 150 -20.35 10.20 -23.50
CA LYS A 150 -20.72 11.58 -23.82
C LYS A 150 -19.67 12.31 -24.66
N ALA A 151 -18.39 12.05 -24.41
CA ALA A 151 -17.26 12.66 -25.14
C ALA A 151 -16.91 11.92 -26.45
N GLY A 152 -17.60 10.81 -26.77
CA GLY A 152 -17.28 9.99 -27.94
C GLY A 152 -15.91 9.32 -27.86
N VAL A 153 -15.47 8.96 -26.66
CA VAL A 153 -14.19 8.30 -26.40
C VAL A 153 -14.41 6.81 -26.21
N SER A 154 -13.59 6.00 -26.88
CA SER A 154 -13.55 4.54 -26.72
C SER A 154 -12.12 4.11 -26.37
N ILE A 155 -11.98 3.18 -25.42
CA ILE A 155 -10.69 2.57 -25.09
C ILE A 155 -10.53 1.33 -25.97
N ASN A 156 -9.47 1.31 -26.78
CA ASN A 156 -9.10 0.19 -27.64
C ASN A 156 -7.65 -0.21 -27.31
N GLY A 157 -7.48 -1.11 -26.36
CA GLY A 157 -6.17 -1.46 -25.81
C GLY A 157 -5.65 -0.44 -24.78
N ARG A 158 -4.41 -0.65 -24.36
CA ARG A 158 -3.75 0.19 -23.37
C ARG A 158 -3.49 1.59 -23.91
N LEU A 159 -3.85 2.61 -23.13
CA LEU A 159 -3.65 4.01 -23.51
C LEU A 159 -2.19 4.45 -23.34
N THR A 160 -1.79 5.50 -24.08
CA THR A 160 -0.58 6.26 -23.80
C THR A 160 -0.89 7.48 -22.90
N TRP A 161 0.13 8.07 -22.30
CA TRP A 161 -0.02 9.32 -21.53
C TRP A 161 -0.50 10.48 -22.43
N ASP A 162 -0.08 10.55 -23.68
CA ASP A 162 -0.58 11.55 -24.64
C ASP A 162 -2.07 11.37 -24.93
N GLN A 163 -2.50 10.14 -25.17
CA GLN A 163 -3.92 9.83 -25.32
C GLN A 163 -4.71 10.16 -24.06
N THR A 164 -4.15 9.85 -22.87
CA THR A 164 -4.76 10.16 -21.57
C THR A 164 -4.89 11.68 -21.37
N LEU A 165 -3.88 12.45 -21.77
CA LEU A 165 -3.95 13.92 -21.75
C LEU A 165 -5.06 14.44 -22.65
N ASP A 166 -5.19 13.93 -23.89
CA ASP A 166 -6.24 14.35 -24.82
C ASP A 166 -7.64 13.98 -24.32
N ILE A 167 -7.79 12.85 -23.65
CA ILE A 167 -9.05 12.46 -22.98
C ILE A 167 -9.31 13.39 -21.81
N ALA A 168 -8.32 13.65 -20.96
CA ALA A 168 -8.46 14.57 -19.82
C ALA A 168 -8.98 15.95 -20.26
N LYS A 169 -8.45 16.50 -21.36
CA LYS A 169 -8.93 17.77 -21.97
C LYS A 169 -10.42 17.70 -22.35
N LYS A 170 -10.88 16.59 -22.94
CA LYS A 170 -12.29 16.44 -23.38
C LYS A 170 -13.24 16.27 -22.20
N LEU A 171 -12.80 15.65 -21.11
CA LEU A 171 -13.62 15.37 -19.94
C LEU A 171 -13.64 16.53 -18.94
N HIS A 172 -12.69 17.48 -19.05
CA HIS A 172 -12.55 18.57 -18.08
C HIS A 172 -13.65 19.61 -18.21
N ASP A 173 -14.53 19.66 -17.21
CA ASP A 173 -15.69 20.55 -17.13
C ASP A 173 -15.80 21.11 -15.70
N PRO A 174 -14.87 22.01 -15.32
CA PRO A 174 -14.81 22.55 -13.95
C PRO A 174 -16.02 23.37 -13.56
N ASP A 175 -16.75 23.97 -14.53
CA ASP A 175 -17.97 24.72 -14.28
C ASP A 175 -19.10 23.79 -13.74
N ASN A 176 -19.07 22.52 -14.13
CA ASN A 176 -19.97 21.48 -13.61
C ASN A 176 -19.30 20.60 -12.53
N GLY A 177 -18.12 20.99 -12.02
CA GLY A 177 -17.41 20.32 -10.94
C GLY A 177 -16.73 19.01 -11.33
N VAL A 178 -16.49 18.78 -12.63
CA VAL A 178 -15.81 17.59 -13.15
C VAL A 178 -14.41 17.95 -13.63
N TYR A 179 -13.40 17.30 -13.06
CA TYR A 179 -12.01 17.39 -13.47
C TYR A 179 -11.66 16.24 -14.39
N GLY A 180 -10.89 16.50 -15.45
CA GLY A 180 -10.56 15.49 -16.46
C GLY A 180 -9.83 14.29 -15.86
N ILE A 181 -8.95 14.52 -14.89
CA ILE A 181 -8.18 13.48 -14.23
C ILE A 181 -7.87 13.83 -12.78
N CYS A 182 -7.81 12.80 -11.92
CA CYS A 182 -7.28 12.88 -10.57
C CYS A 182 -6.00 12.02 -10.48
N LEU A 183 -4.95 12.56 -9.88
CA LEU A 183 -3.66 11.89 -9.64
C LEU A 183 -3.14 12.32 -8.26
N ARG A 184 -2.24 11.52 -7.67
CA ARG A 184 -1.58 11.90 -6.42
C ARG A 184 -0.63 13.06 -6.66
N GLY A 185 -0.91 14.22 -6.05
CA GLY A 185 -0.06 15.40 -6.06
C GLY A 185 0.62 15.67 -4.72
N LYS A 186 0.14 15.03 -3.64
CA LYS A 186 0.70 15.13 -2.30
C LYS A 186 2.12 14.58 -2.26
N ALA A 187 3.04 15.35 -1.70
CA ALA A 187 4.44 14.96 -1.63
C ALA A 187 4.67 13.77 -0.72
N GLY A 188 5.43 12.80 -1.19
CA GLY A 188 5.85 11.61 -0.46
C GLY A 188 6.34 10.51 -1.38
N TRP A 189 7.25 9.66 -0.88
CA TRP A 189 7.78 8.59 -1.70
C TRP A 189 6.71 7.52 -2.06
N GLY A 190 5.75 7.26 -1.16
CA GLY A 190 4.58 6.39 -1.40
C GLY A 190 3.37 7.15 -1.92
N GLU A 191 3.44 8.47 -2.05
CA GLU A 191 2.38 9.33 -2.57
C GLU A 191 2.65 9.70 -4.04
N ASN A 192 2.97 10.97 -4.35
CA ASN A 192 3.20 11.39 -5.73
C ASN A 192 4.34 10.62 -6.40
N MET A 193 5.41 10.26 -5.68
CA MET A 193 6.55 9.56 -6.29
C MET A 193 6.22 8.13 -6.72
N ALA A 194 5.26 7.45 -6.09
CA ALA A 194 4.83 6.15 -6.58
C ALA A 194 4.31 6.24 -8.02
N LEU A 195 3.46 7.21 -8.31
CA LEU A 195 2.95 7.47 -9.66
C LEU A 195 4.02 8.03 -10.58
N ILE A 196 4.75 9.09 -10.16
CA ILE A 196 5.71 9.78 -11.04
C ILE A 196 6.87 8.87 -11.42
N THR A 197 7.29 7.94 -10.54
CA THR A 197 8.33 6.97 -10.87
C THR A 197 7.87 6.00 -11.95
N THR A 198 6.62 5.52 -11.89
CA THR A 198 6.07 4.63 -12.94
C THR A 198 5.86 5.39 -14.26
N MET A 199 5.47 6.67 -14.21
CA MET A 199 5.50 7.53 -15.39
C MET A 199 6.93 7.66 -15.95
N GLY A 200 7.91 7.94 -15.11
CA GLY A 200 9.32 8.00 -15.51
C GLY A 200 9.78 6.72 -16.20
N ASN A 201 9.50 5.56 -15.60
CA ASN A 201 9.81 4.26 -16.21
C ASN A 201 9.16 4.12 -17.59
N ALA A 202 7.88 4.50 -17.74
CA ALA A 202 7.18 4.45 -19.02
C ALA A 202 7.79 5.38 -20.08
N TYR A 203 8.36 6.53 -19.69
CA TYR A 203 9.13 7.41 -20.55
C TYR A 203 10.60 6.97 -20.75
N GLY A 204 11.01 5.84 -20.17
CA GLY A 204 12.35 5.29 -20.30
C GLY A 204 13.37 5.80 -19.28
N ALA A 205 12.93 6.55 -18.28
CA ALA A 205 13.77 6.99 -17.17
C ALA A 205 14.06 5.84 -16.20
N ARG A 206 15.01 6.07 -15.30
CA ARG A 206 15.32 5.23 -14.14
C ARG A 206 15.80 6.12 -12.99
N LEU A 207 15.75 5.65 -11.75
CA LEU A 207 16.21 6.44 -10.61
C LEU A 207 17.74 6.58 -10.59
N PHE A 208 18.45 5.48 -10.88
CA PHE A 208 19.91 5.41 -10.88
C PHE A 208 20.42 4.68 -12.11
N ASP A 209 21.59 5.07 -12.62
CA ASP A 209 22.35 4.30 -13.60
C ASP A 209 23.04 3.08 -12.95
N GLU A 210 23.73 2.25 -13.74
CA GLU A 210 24.40 1.04 -13.24
C GLU A 210 25.53 1.33 -12.23
N ASN A 211 26.01 2.57 -12.17
CA ASN A 211 27.03 3.03 -11.24
C ASN A 211 26.44 3.75 -10.02
N TRP A 212 25.10 3.66 -9.81
CA TRP A 212 24.35 4.33 -8.75
C TRP A 212 24.28 5.84 -8.86
N ASN A 213 24.73 6.46 -9.98
CA ASN A 213 24.51 7.90 -10.17
C ASN A 213 23.00 8.16 -10.38
N PRO A 214 22.41 9.16 -9.72
CA PRO A 214 21.04 9.56 -10.01
C PRO A 214 20.91 10.09 -11.43
N THR A 215 19.73 9.94 -12.03
CA THR A 215 19.50 10.31 -13.45
C THR A 215 18.34 11.28 -13.64
N PHE A 216 17.99 12.06 -12.61
CA PHE A 216 16.86 13.01 -12.66
C PHE A 216 17.05 14.16 -13.66
N ASP A 217 18.28 14.43 -14.12
CA ASP A 217 18.61 15.41 -15.13
C ASP A 217 18.46 14.89 -16.57
N SER A 218 17.96 13.68 -16.76
CA SER A 218 17.75 13.08 -18.08
C SER A 218 16.53 13.67 -18.81
N ALA A 219 16.54 13.56 -20.15
CA ALA A 219 15.43 13.99 -20.98
C ALA A 219 14.15 13.17 -20.70
N GLU A 220 14.31 11.90 -20.37
CA GLU A 220 13.21 10.99 -20.04
C GLU A 220 12.48 11.44 -18.77
N TRP A 221 13.22 11.83 -17.72
CA TRP A 221 12.64 12.44 -16.51
C TRP A 221 11.95 13.76 -16.78
N LYS A 222 12.56 14.60 -17.66
CA LYS A 222 11.94 15.87 -18.06
C LYS A 222 10.59 15.62 -18.75
N ASN A 223 10.52 14.71 -19.71
CA ASN A 223 9.28 14.37 -20.42
C ASN A 223 8.20 13.87 -19.46
N ALA A 224 8.57 13.00 -18.53
CA ALA A 224 7.64 12.48 -17.53
C ALA A 224 7.10 13.57 -16.59
N LEU A 225 7.98 14.45 -16.08
CA LEU A 225 7.57 15.51 -15.16
C LEU A 225 6.79 16.62 -15.86
N ASP A 226 7.14 16.98 -17.10
CA ASP A 226 6.37 17.90 -17.93
C ASP A 226 4.94 17.38 -18.14
N MET A 227 4.79 16.10 -18.53
CA MET A 227 3.48 15.47 -18.68
C MET A 227 2.68 15.47 -17.36
N TYR A 228 3.30 15.10 -16.26
CA TYR A 228 2.66 15.11 -14.95
C TYR A 228 2.16 16.50 -14.55
N VAL A 229 3.00 17.52 -14.68
CA VAL A 229 2.66 18.91 -14.35
C VAL A 229 1.59 19.45 -15.30
N GLU A 230 1.66 19.12 -16.59
CA GLU A 230 0.65 19.55 -17.55
C GLU A 230 -0.70 18.93 -17.29
N ILE A 231 -0.76 17.59 -17.18
CA ILE A 231 -2.05 16.88 -17.09
C ILE A 231 -2.75 17.18 -15.76
N LEU A 232 -2.03 17.11 -14.64
CA LEU A 232 -2.61 17.35 -13.32
C LEU A 232 -2.82 18.85 -13.04
N GLY A 233 -1.88 19.69 -13.47
CA GLY A 233 -1.96 21.13 -13.24
C GLY A 233 -3.07 21.82 -14.05
N LYS A 234 -3.36 21.34 -15.27
CA LYS A 234 -4.38 21.95 -16.13
C LYS A 234 -5.76 21.26 -16.02
N TYR A 235 -5.78 19.95 -15.83
CA TYR A 235 -7.01 19.15 -15.91
C TYR A 235 -7.35 18.41 -14.63
N GLY A 236 -6.53 18.54 -13.58
CA GLY A 236 -6.77 18.05 -12.24
C GLY A 236 -7.61 18.98 -11.36
N PRO A 237 -7.98 18.53 -10.17
CA PRO A 237 -8.74 19.34 -9.21
C PRO A 237 -7.86 20.44 -8.60
N PRO A 238 -8.45 21.59 -8.19
CA PRO A 238 -7.76 22.59 -7.39
C PRO A 238 -7.18 21.97 -6.12
N GLY A 239 -5.97 22.38 -5.75
CA GLY A 239 -5.31 21.84 -4.55
C GLY A 239 -4.78 20.42 -4.72
N ALA A 240 -4.58 19.93 -5.94
CA ALA A 240 -4.06 18.59 -6.23
C ALA A 240 -2.76 18.25 -5.45
N THR A 241 -1.92 19.25 -5.14
CA THR A 241 -0.70 19.08 -4.31
C THR A 241 -0.96 18.58 -2.88
N SER A 242 -2.18 18.59 -2.44
CA SER A 242 -2.61 18.05 -1.13
C SER A 242 -3.32 16.70 -1.24
N ASN A 243 -3.59 16.22 -2.45
CA ASN A 243 -4.36 15.01 -2.69
C ASN A 243 -3.44 13.79 -2.78
N GLY A 244 -3.60 12.86 -1.83
CA GLY A 244 -3.08 11.51 -1.87
C GLY A 244 -4.17 10.52 -2.30
N PHE A 245 -4.04 9.26 -1.88
CA PHE A 245 -4.99 8.20 -2.20
C PHE A 245 -6.41 8.51 -1.72
N ASN A 246 -6.58 8.81 -0.43
CA ASN A 246 -7.90 8.98 0.19
C ASN A 246 -8.65 10.19 -0.34
N GLU A 247 -7.96 11.30 -0.60
CA GLU A 247 -8.54 12.51 -1.16
C GLU A 247 -9.04 12.26 -2.59
N ASN A 248 -8.24 11.59 -3.42
CA ASN A 248 -8.62 11.24 -4.80
C ASN A 248 -9.76 10.20 -4.84
N LEU A 249 -9.75 9.21 -3.94
CA LEU A 249 -10.87 8.26 -3.77
C LEU A 249 -12.18 9.01 -3.48
N SER A 250 -12.14 9.97 -2.55
CA SER A 250 -13.31 10.78 -2.21
C SER A 250 -13.78 11.62 -3.39
N LEU A 251 -12.88 12.23 -4.16
CA LEU A 251 -13.19 13.00 -5.35
C LEU A 251 -13.83 12.12 -6.44
N PHE A 252 -13.25 10.93 -6.70
CA PHE A 252 -13.79 10.01 -7.69
C PHE A 252 -15.17 9.48 -7.28
N ASN A 253 -15.33 9.02 -6.04
CA ASN A 253 -16.60 8.50 -5.49
C ASN A 253 -17.72 9.56 -5.51
N SER A 254 -17.37 10.85 -5.38
CA SER A 254 -18.32 11.96 -5.52
C SER A 254 -18.56 12.42 -6.96
N GLY A 255 -18.01 11.71 -7.95
CA GLY A 255 -18.20 11.98 -9.38
C GLY A 255 -17.39 13.15 -9.93
N LYS A 256 -16.40 13.66 -9.19
CA LYS A 256 -15.62 14.84 -9.57
C LYS A 256 -14.43 14.55 -10.48
N CYS A 257 -14.05 13.28 -10.68
CA CYS A 257 -12.94 12.90 -11.57
C CYS A 257 -13.48 12.15 -12.79
N GLY A 258 -13.06 12.53 -14.00
CA GLY A 258 -13.35 11.78 -15.23
C GLY A 258 -12.51 10.52 -15.33
N MET A 259 -11.25 10.60 -14.91
CA MET A 259 -10.31 9.49 -14.79
C MET A 259 -9.55 9.60 -13.47
N TRP A 260 -9.13 8.46 -12.94
CA TRP A 260 -8.22 8.35 -11.79
C TRP A 260 -7.25 7.20 -12.02
N ILE A 261 -5.95 7.50 -12.00
CA ILE A 261 -4.91 6.47 -12.10
C ILE A 261 -4.29 6.32 -10.73
N ASP A 262 -4.48 5.14 -10.14
CA ASP A 262 -4.04 4.85 -8.79
C ASP A 262 -4.02 3.34 -8.53
N ALA A 263 -3.86 2.95 -7.27
CA ALA A 263 -3.80 1.59 -6.79
C ALA A 263 -5.05 0.76 -7.15
N THR A 264 -4.82 -0.45 -7.62
CA THR A 264 -5.89 -1.41 -8.00
C THR A 264 -6.86 -1.71 -6.86
N VAL A 265 -6.43 -1.59 -5.60
CA VAL A 265 -7.29 -1.76 -4.42
C VAL A 265 -8.46 -0.77 -4.38
N ALA A 266 -8.32 0.39 -5.02
CA ALA A 266 -9.40 1.39 -5.10
C ALA A 266 -10.64 0.88 -5.84
N ALA A 267 -10.48 -0.13 -6.71
CA ALA A 267 -11.56 -0.64 -7.56
C ALA A 267 -12.78 -1.13 -6.75
N SER A 268 -12.55 -1.79 -5.61
CA SER A 268 -13.64 -2.22 -4.73
C SER A 268 -14.43 -1.06 -4.13
N PHE A 269 -13.77 0.04 -3.80
CA PHE A 269 -14.38 1.22 -3.20
C PHE A 269 -15.15 2.07 -4.22
N VAL A 270 -14.59 2.25 -5.43
CA VAL A 270 -15.25 3.03 -6.48
C VAL A 270 -16.46 2.30 -7.06
N SER A 271 -16.49 0.96 -6.99
CA SER A 271 -17.60 0.11 -7.42
C SER A 271 -18.66 -0.12 -6.33
N ASN A 272 -18.40 0.32 -5.09
CA ASN A 272 -19.33 0.08 -3.99
C ASN A 272 -20.41 1.15 -3.96
N PRO A 273 -21.72 0.82 -4.21
CA PRO A 273 -22.80 1.82 -4.22
C PRO A 273 -23.09 2.43 -2.84
N LYS A 274 -22.55 1.88 -1.76
CA LYS A 274 -22.63 2.47 -0.41
C LYS A 274 -21.62 3.59 -0.20
N GLU A 275 -20.56 3.65 -1.00
CA GLU A 275 -19.44 4.57 -0.85
C GLU A 275 -19.28 5.51 -2.05
N SER A 276 -19.72 5.09 -3.24
CA SER A 276 -19.57 5.82 -4.49
C SER A 276 -20.91 6.18 -5.12
N THR A 277 -21.09 7.45 -5.45
CA THR A 277 -22.27 7.94 -6.19
C THR A 277 -22.22 7.61 -7.67
N VAL A 278 -21.11 7.07 -8.14
CA VAL A 278 -20.83 6.71 -9.54
C VAL A 278 -20.49 5.24 -9.74
N ALA A 279 -20.78 4.40 -8.75
CA ALA A 279 -20.40 2.99 -8.72
C ALA A 279 -20.85 2.18 -9.97
N ASP A 280 -22.00 2.54 -10.54
CA ASP A 280 -22.57 1.93 -11.76
C ASP A 280 -22.00 2.50 -13.08
N LYS A 281 -21.04 3.41 -13.01
CA LYS A 281 -20.46 4.15 -14.14
C LYS A 281 -18.95 4.10 -14.17
N VAL A 282 -18.34 3.07 -13.57
CA VAL A 282 -16.89 2.92 -13.51
C VAL A 282 -16.44 1.83 -14.47
N GLY A 283 -15.47 2.17 -15.30
CA GLY A 283 -14.68 1.21 -16.10
C GLY A 283 -13.26 1.13 -15.60
N PHE A 284 -12.59 0.04 -15.92
CA PHE A 284 -11.22 -0.26 -15.50
C PHE A 284 -10.37 -0.57 -16.71
N THR A 285 -9.11 -0.15 -16.71
CA THR A 285 -8.13 -0.49 -17.73
C THR A 285 -6.71 -0.31 -17.17
N GLU A 286 -5.71 -0.84 -17.85
CA GLU A 286 -4.31 -0.73 -17.46
C GLU A 286 -3.86 0.74 -17.31
N ALA A 287 -2.88 0.99 -16.43
CA ALA A 287 -2.21 2.28 -16.32
C ALA A 287 -1.52 2.65 -17.65
N PRO A 288 -1.46 3.95 -18.04
CA PRO A 288 -0.94 4.36 -19.33
C PRO A 288 0.55 4.05 -19.53
N CYS A 289 0.91 3.81 -20.78
CA CYS A 289 2.30 3.72 -21.27
C CYS A 289 2.80 5.07 -21.83
N ALA A 290 4.07 5.11 -22.25
CA ALA A 290 4.64 6.17 -23.07
C ALA A 290 5.53 5.53 -24.14
N GLU A 291 6.85 5.69 -24.08
CA GLU A 291 7.84 5.03 -24.93
C GLU A 291 7.84 3.50 -24.73
N THR A 292 7.44 3.06 -23.54
CA THR A 292 7.31 1.64 -23.17
C THR A 292 6.18 1.46 -22.15
N CYS A 293 5.72 0.21 -22.03
CA CYS A 293 4.86 -0.20 -20.91
C CYS A 293 5.67 -0.83 -19.75
N THR A 294 6.98 -1.01 -19.93
CA THR A 294 7.84 -1.57 -18.89
C THR A 294 7.86 -0.66 -17.66
N GLY A 295 7.50 -1.20 -16.50
CA GLY A 295 7.47 -0.48 -15.23
C GLY A 295 6.38 0.61 -15.13
N ALA A 296 5.42 0.65 -16.05
CA ALA A 296 4.26 1.53 -15.95
C ALA A 296 3.27 1.10 -14.85
N ASN A 297 3.31 -0.17 -14.46
CA ASN A 297 2.54 -0.71 -13.35
C ASN A 297 3.47 -0.91 -12.15
N TRP A 298 3.11 -0.33 -10.99
CA TRP A 298 3.88 -0.59 -9.76
C TRP A 298 3.58 -1.97 -9.16
N LEU A 299 4.33 -2.36 -8.16
CA LEU A 299 4.03 -3.51 -7.31
C LEU A 299 4.17 -3.10 -5.85
N TRP A 300 3.09 -3.26 -5.11
CA TRP A 300 3.06 -2.96 -3.70
C TRP A 300 2.25 -4.00 -2.93
N ALA A 301 2.63 -4.28 -1.70
CA ALA A 301 1.77 -4.94 -0.74
C ALA A 301 1.91 -4.24 0.62
N TRP A 302 0.79 -4.06 1.29
CA TRP A 302 0.77 -3.77 2.70
C TRP A 302 0.80 -5.07 3.48
N ASN A 303 1.76 -5.20 4.36
CA ASN A 303 2.06 -6.43 5.07
C ASN A 303 2.04 -6.18 6.58
N LEU A 304 1.78 -7.21 7.36
CA LEU A 304 1.87 -7.19 8.80
C LEU A 304 3.18 -7.85 9.23
N GLY A 305 4.05 -7.10 9.89
CA GLY A 305 5.33 -7.57 10.41
C GLY A 305 5.47 -7.34 11.91
N ILE A 306 6.33 -8.13 12.55
CA ILE A 306 6.58 -8.07 14.00
C ILE A 306 7.99 -7.54 14.21
N PRO A 307 8.18 -6.36 14.86
CA PRO A 307 9.52 -5.89 15.22
C PRO A 307 10.15 -6.79 16.27
N THR A 308 11.45 -7.06 16.17
CA THR A 308 12.19 -7.88 17.15
C THR A 308 12.20 -7.27 18.58
N GLY A 309 11.79 -6.01 18.71
CA GLY A 309 11.59 -5.37 20.00
C GLY A 309 10.35 -5.81 20.76
N SER A 310 9.36 -6.39 20.09
CA SER A 310 8.13 -6.89 20.73
C SER A 310 8.41 -8.12 21.59
N GLN A 311 7.84 -8.14 22.79
CA GLN A 311 7.88 -9.27 23.72
C GLN A 311 6.66 -10.19 23.57
N LYS A 312 5.78 -9.92 22.59
CA LYS A 312 4.48 -10.58 22.41
C LYS A 312 4.39 -11.31 21.08
N VAL A 313 5.52 -11.80 20.58
CA VAL A 313 5.66 -12.39 19.23
C VAL A 313 4.64 -13.49 18.97
N GLU A 314 4.36 -14.38 19.94
CA GLU A 314 3.40 -15.48 19.74
C GLU A 314 1.95 -14.96 19.55
N ALA A 315 1.52 -14.02 20.40
CA ALA A 315 0.20 -13.40 20.26
C ALA A 315 0.08 -12.59 18.97
N ALA A 316 1.15 -11.89 18.57
CA ALA A 316 1.22 -11.16 17.32
C ALA A 316 1.12 -12.08 16.10
N GLN A 317 1.79 -13.23 16.09
CA GLN A 317 1.68 -14.23 15.02
C GLN A 317 0.26 -14.81 14.91
N LYS A 318 -0.44 -15.03 16.03
CA LYS A 318 -1.86 -15.48 16.01
C LYS A 318 -2.75 -14.44 15.32
N PHE A 319 -2.56 -13.15 15.64
CA PHE A 319 -3.31 -12.07 14.97
C PHE A 319 -2.99 -11.98 13.48
N ILE A 320 -1.72 -12.01 13.12
CA ILE A 320 -1.29 -11.95 11.72
C ILE A 320 -1.84 -13.15 10.93
N ALA A 321 -1.77 -14.35 11.50
CA ALA A 321 -2.32 -15.55 10.87
C ALA A 321 -3.83 -15.39 10.59
N TRP A 322 -4.60 -14.86 11.55
CA TRP A 322 -6.02 -14.58 11.34
C TRP A 322 -6.23 -13.51 10.26
N ALA A 323 -5.56 -12.36 10.35
CA ALA A 323 -5.80 -11.21 9.49
C ALA A 323 -5.42 -11.44 8.01
N THR A 324 -4.53 -12.41 7.73
CA THR A 324 -3.99 -12.68 6.39
C THR A 324 -4.33 -14.08 5.87
N SER A 325 -5.23 -14.79 6.56
CA SER A 325 -5.70 -16.13 6.18
C SER A 325 -6.73 -16.11 5.06
N LYS A 326 -6.97 -17.27 4.44
CA LYS A 326 -8.13 -17.48 3.55
C LYS A 326 -9.46 -17.31 4.29
N ASP A 327 -9.53 -17.74 5.56
CA ASP A 327 -10.72 -17.57 6.40
C ASP A 327 -11.08 -16.10 6.63
N TYR A 328 -10.07 -15.22 6.70
CA TYR A 328 -10.30 -13.77 6.75
C TYR A 328 -10.93 -13.25 5.45
N LEU A 329 -10.49 -13.73 4.28
CA LEU A 329 -11.11 -13.36 3.01
C LEU A 329 -12.59 -13.78 2.96
N GLU A 330 -12.90 -15.01 3.41
CA GLU A 330 -14.29 -15.49 3.54
C GLU A 330 -15.09 -14.67 4.57
N LEU A 331 -14.47 -14.26 5.67
CA LEU A 331 -15.11 -13.39 6.67
C LEU A 331 -15.50 -12.06 6.04
N VAL A 332 -14.59 -11.39 5.32
CA VAL A 332 -14.89 -10.15 4.60
C VAL A 332 -16.00 -10.39 3.58
N ALA A 333 -15.90 -11.44 2.77
CA ALA A 333 -16.92 -11.78 1.78
C ALA A 333 -18.30 -11.96 2.42
N SER A 334 -18.39 -12.60 3.59
CA SER A 334 -19.64 -12.83 4.32
C SER A 334 -20.26 -11.56 4.93
N LYS A 335 -19.44 -10.56 5.30
CA LYS A 335 -19.88 -9.33 5.98
C LYS A 335 -20.06 -8.16 5.02
N GLU A 336 -19.18 -8.02 4.05
CA GLU A 336 -19.08 -6.86 3.17
C GLU A 336 -19.33 -7.22 1.68
N GLY A 337 -19.38 -8.51 1.34
CA GLY A 337 -19.50 -9.01 -0.04
C GLY A 337 -18.16 -9.28 -0.70
N TRP A 338 -18.16 -10.18 -1.70
CA TRP A 338 -16.95 -10.66 -2.38
C TRP A 338 -16.15 -9.55 -3.06
N ALA A 339 -16.79 -8.53 -3.63
CA ALA A 339 -16.08 -7.41 -4.25
C ALA A 339 -15.19 -6.62 -3.28
N ASN A 340 -15.43 -6.72 -1.98
CA ASN A 340 -14.70 -6.01 -0.93
C ASN A 340 -13.60 -6.83 -0.25
N VAL A 341 -13.32 -8.03 -0.74
CA VAL A 341 -12.25 -8.89 -0.23
C VAL A 341 -10.89 -8.26 -0.58
N PRO A 342 -9.94 -8.16 0.37
CA PRO A 342 -8.60 -7.65 0.10
C PRO A 342 -7.92 -8.39 -1.05
N PRO A 343 -7.49 -7.69 -2.13
CA PRO A 343 -6.98 -8.32 -3.33
C PRO A 343 -5.49 -8.65 -3.27
N GLY A 344 -4.99 -9.35 -4.28
CA GLY A 344 -3.58 -9.39 -4.68
C GLY A 344 -2.66 -10.25 -3.85
N THR A 345 -3.16 -11.01 -2.86
CA THR A 345 -2.29 -11.81 -2.00
C THR A 345 -2.38 -13.31 -2.26
N ARG A 346 -3.57 -13.84 -2.55
CA ARG A 346 -3.85 -15.26 -2.68
C ARG A 346 -4.25 -15.63 -4.11
N MET A 347 -3.56 -16.62 -4.70
CA MET A 347 -3.89 -17.11 -6.05
C MET A 347 -5.31 -17.70 -6.10
N SER A 348 -5.68 -18.44 -5.06
CA SER A 348 -7.02 -19.04 -4.94
C SER A 348 -8.19 -18.04 -4.94
N LEU A 349 -7.94 -16.76 -4.61
CA LEU A 349 -8.96 -15.71 -4.71
C LEU A 349 -9.38 -15.50 -6.18
N TYR A 350 -8.42 -15.49 -7.09
CA TYR A 350 -8.65 -15.29 -8.53
C TYR A 350 -9.15 -16.54 -9.26
N GLU A 351 -9.23 -17.67 -8.56
CA GLU A 351 -9.89 -18.89 -9.02
C GLU A 351 -11.31 -19.03 -8.44
N ASN A 352 -11.70 -18.16 -7.50
CA ASN A 352 -12.99 -18.22 -6.83
C ASN A 352 -14.09 -17.60 -7.71
N PRO A 353 -15.09 -18.41 -8.20
CA PRO A 353 -16.11 -17.89 -9.10
C PRO A 353 -17.02 -16.81 -8.47
N LYS A 354 -17.19 -16.82 -7.15
CA LYS A 354 -17.97 -15.78 -6.46
C LYS A 354 -17.25 -14.43 -6.44
N TYR A 355 -15.92 -14.47 -6.30
CA TYR A 355 -15.11 -13.25 -6.40
C TYR A 355 -15.13 -12.70 -7.83
N LEU A 356 -14.88 -13.54 -8.82
CA LEU A 356 -14.87 -13.15 -10.23
C LEU A 356 -16.22 -12.60 -10.70
N GLU A 357 -17.33 -13.17 -10.23
CA GLU A 357 -18.68 -12.65 -10.52
C GLU A 357 -18.93 -11.28 -9.87
N ALA A 358 -18.46 -11.07 -8.64
CA ALA A 358 -18.72 -9.86 -7.86
C ALA A 358 -17.76 -8.71 -8.18
N ALA A 359 -16.55 -9.01 -8.65
CA ALA A 359 -15.45 -8.05 -8.85
C ALA A 359 -15.11 -7.90 -10.35
N PRO A 360 -15.82 -7.04 -11.11
CA PRO A 360 -15.58 -6.86 -12.55
C PRO A 360 -14.17 -6.31 -12.87
N PHE A 361 -13.44 -5.90 -11.87
CA PHE A 361 -12.06 -5.42 -11.93
C PHE A 361 -11.00 -6.50 -11.62
N ALA A 362 -11.42 -7.74 -11.31
CA ALA A 362 -10.51 -8.78 -10.85
C ALA A 362 -9.42 -9.12 -11.88
N ASP A 363 -9.81 -9.30 -13.15
CA ASP A 363 -8.89 -9.64 -14.24
C ASP A 363 -7.86 -8.51 -14.47
N GLU A 364 -8.30 -7.25 -14.48
CA GLU A 364 -7.40 -6.09 -14.63
C GLU A 364 -6.46 -5.94 -13.42
N THR A 365 -6.95 -6.24 -12.21
CA THR A 365 -6.13 -6.23 -11.01
C THR A 365 -5.03 -7.30 -11.07
N LEU A 366 -5.40 -8.52 -11.43
CA LEU A 366 -4.45 -9.62 -11.57
C LEU A 366 -3.42 -9.34 -12.67
N LEU A 367 -3.88 -8.90 -13.84
CA LEU A 367 -3.02 -8.53 -14.97
C LEU A 367 -2.01 -7.44 -14.57
N ALA A 368 -2.46 -6.41 -13.87
CA ALA A 368 -1.62 -5.31 -13.42
C ALA A 368 -0.53 -5.78 -12.43
N ILE A 369 -0.88 -6.67 -11.48
CA ILE A 369 0.07 -7.24 -10.52
C ILE A 369 1.07 -8.17 -11.22
N ASP A 370 0.60 -9.07 -12.07
CA ASP A 370 1.45 -10.05 -12.76
C ASP A 370 2.39 -9.40 -13.79
N SER A 371 2.00 -8.25 -14.36
CA SER A 371 2.83 -7.49 -15.31
C SER A 371 3.94 -6.69 -14.64
N ALA A 372 3.90 -6.52 -13.32
CA ALA A 372 4.89 -5.75 -12.59
C ALA A 372 6.17 -6.57 -12.33
N ASP A 373 7.28 -6.14 -12.90
CA ASP A 373 8.59 -6.76 -12.72
C ASP A 373 9.54 -5.84 -11.92
N PRO A 374 9.75 -6.08 -10.62
CA PRO A 374 10.63 -5.24 -9.80
C PRO A 374 12.11 -5.30 -10.21
N ILE A 375 12.52 -6.32 -10.95
CA ILE A 375 13.90 -6.50 -11.41
C ILE A 375 14.12 -5.72 -12.70
N ASN A 376 13.22 -5.88 -13.68
CA ASN A 376 13.36 -5.32 -15.03
C ASN A 376 12.32 -4.22 -15.30
N SER A 377 12.09 -3.32 -14.34
CA SER A 377 11.06 -2.28 -14.44
C SER A 377 11.46 -1.05 -15.25
N THR A 378 12.63 -1.04 -15.90
CA THR A 378 13.15 0.09 -16.69
C THR A 378 13.68 -0.40 -18.04
N MET A 379 13.62 0.45 -19.08
CA MET A 379 14.16 0.15 -20.40
C MET A 379 15.67 -0.09 -20.40
N LYS A 380 16.38 0.65 -19.55
CA LYS A 380 17.83 0.57 -19.37
C LYS A 380 18.12 -0.24 -18.10
N PRO A 381 19.25 -0.98 -18.02
CA PRO A 381 19.64 -1.69 -16.82
C PRO A 381 19.70 -0.77 -15.59
N LYS A 382 19.37 -1.30 -14.42
CA LYS A 382 19.40 -0.58 -13.14
C LYS A 382 20.03 -1.43 -12.03
N PRO A 383 20.65 -0.83 -11.00
CA PRO A 383 21.34 -1.56 -9.94
C PRO A 383 20.44 -1.93 -8.74
N TYR A 384 19.15 -1.58 -8.78
CA TYR A 384 18.22 -1.75 -7.66
C TYR A 384 17.02 -2.64 -8.03
N VAL A 385 16.40 -3.23 -7.01
CA VAL A 385 15.10 -3.90 -7.10
C VAL A 385 13.99 -2.90 -6.73
N GLY A 386 12.84 -3.01 -7.39
CA GLY A 386 11.67 -2.17 -7.18
C GLY A 386 11.15 -1.55 -8.47
N VAL A 387 9.87 -1.22 -8.55
CA VAL A 387 9.25 -0.53 -9.68
C VAL A 387 9.14 0.96 -9.38
N GLN A 388 8.36 1.33 -8.38
CA GLN A 388 8.10 2.71 -7.97
C GLN A 388 9.08 3.20 -6.88
N PHE A 389 10.02 2.38 -6.47
CA PHE A 389 11.05 2.68 -5.48
C PHE A 389 12.36 1.96 -5.82
N ALA A 390 13.45 2.34 -5.17
CA ALA A 390 14.67 1.54 -5.09
C ALA A 390 14.76 0.91 -3.70
N ALA A 391 14.94 -0.41 -3.62
CA ALA A 391 15.01 -1.15 -2.35
C ALA A 391 16.36 -0.94 -1.64
N ILE A 392 16.67 0.31 -1.30
CA ILE A 392 17.85 0.74 -0.54
C ILE A 392 17.44 1.59 0.66
N PRO A 393 18.18 1.59 1.76
CA PRO A 393 17.82 2.32 2.99
C PRO A 393 17.61 3.82 2.79
N GLU A 394 18.31 4.42 1.85
CA GLU A 394 18.29 5.86 1.56
C GLU A 394 17.03 6.31 0.82
N PHE A 395 16.35 5.38 0.13
CA PHE A 395 15.27 5.74 -0.79
C PHE A 395 14.09 6.45 -0.11
N GLN A 396 13.74 6.09 1.13
CA GLN A 396 12.66 6.78 1.85
C GLN A 396 12.94 8.29 1.95
N GLY A 397 14.17 8.67 2.27
CA GLY A 397 14.61 10.06 2.33
C GLY A 397 14.68 10.72 0.94
N ILE A 398 15.27 10.01 -0.02
CA ILE A 398 15.40 10.46 -1.42
C ILE A 398 14.02 10.71 -2.01
N GLY A 399 13.15 9.70 -2.01
CA GLY A 399 11.84 9.79 -2.63
C GLY A 399 10.94 10.85 -1.98
N THR A 400 11.02 11.02 -0.65
CA THR A 400 10.31 12.11 0.04
C THR A 400 10.82 13.48 -0.40
N THR A 401 12.13 13.70 -0.49
CA THR A 401 12.72 14.95 -0.91
C THR A 401 12.41 15.26 -2.37
N VAL A 402 12.56 14.28 -3.26
CA VAL A 402 12.23 14.43 -4.69
C VAL A 402 10.73 14.68 -4.87
N GLY A 403 9.87 13.96 -4.13
CA GLY A 403 8.43 14.19 -4.15
C GLY A 403 8.02 15.60 -3.75
N GLN A 404 8.70 16.22 -2.79
CA GLN A 404 8.50 17.62 -2.40
C GLN A 404 8.89 18.59 -3.55
N GLN A 405 10.00 18.33 -4.23
CA GLN A 405 10.47 19.14 -5.35
C GLN A 405 9.50 19.05 -6.54
N PHE A 406 9.00 17.87 -6.85
CA PHE A 406 8.04 17.66 -7.94
C PHE A 406 6.65 18.22 -7.60
N SER A 407 6.23 18.14 -6.33
CA SER A 407 5.02 18.82 -5.86
C SER A 407 5.16 20.35 -5.94
N ALA A 408 6.36 20.91 -5.71
CA ALA A 408 6.63 22.33 -5.90
C ALA A 408 6.53 22.74 -7.38
N ALA A 409 6.98 21.91 -8.32
CA ALA A 409 6.79 22.14 -9.75
C ALA A 409 5.29 22.10 -10.12
N LEU A 410 4.53 21.14 -9.62
CA LEU A 410 3.06 21.06 -9.80
C LEU A 410 2.36 22.31 -9.26
N ALA A 411 2.80 22.82 -8.11
CA ALA A 411 2.26 24.05 -7.51
C ALA A 411 2.63 25.32 -8.27
N GLY A 412 3.53 25.26 -9.27
CA GLY A 412 4.08 26.43 -9.98
C GLY A 412 5.03 27.29 -9.15
N SER A 413 5.50 26.79 -7.99
CA SER A 413 6.50 27.47 -7.15
C SER A 413 7.93 27.15 -7.55
N SER A 414 8.14 26.21 -8.46
CA SER A 414 9.41 25.86 -9.11
C SER A 414 9.16 25.56 -10.58
N THR A 415 10.16 25.73 -11.44
CA THR A 415 10.11 25.17 -12.79
C THR A 415 10.37 23.67 -12.78
N VAL A 416 10.01 22.98 -13.84
CA VAL A 416 10.33 21.55 -14.01
C VAL A 416 11.84 21.34 -14.00
N GLU A 417 12.58 22.17 -14.70
CA GLU A 417 14.05 22.15 -14.77
C GLU A 417 14.71 22.35 -13.39
N ASP A 418 14.24 23.31 -12.60
CA ASP A 418 14.78 23.56 -11.26
C ASP A 418 14.45 22.41 -10.29
N ALA A 419 13.25 21.84 -10.40
CA ALA A 419 12.84 20.68 -9.60
C ALA A 419 13.72 19.45 -9.91
N LEU A 420 13.98 19.17 -11.20
CA LEU A 420 14.86 18.07 -11.63
C LEU A 420 16.32 18.30 -11.22
N ALA A 421 16.85 19.52 -11.39
CA ALA A 421 18.21 19.87 -10.96
C ALA A 421 18.37 19.71 -9.43
N SER A 422 17.35 20.10 -8.67
CA SER A 422 17.31 19.95 -7.23
C SER A 422 17.23 18.48 -6.80
N ALA A 423 16.40 17.67 -7.50
CA ALA A 423 16.29 16.22 -7.30
C ALA A 423 17.63 15.52 -7.58
N GLN A 424 18.27 15.84 -8.70
CA GLN A 424 19.59 15.32 -9.08
C GLN A 424 20.61 15.62 -7.99
N SER A 425 20.77 16.89 -7.63
CA SER A 425 21.78 17.38 -6.68
C SER A 425 21.57 16.84 -5.26
N SER A 426 20.32 16.78 -4.77
CA SER A 426 20.01 16.27 -3.43
C SER A 426 20.24 14.77 -3.33
N THR A 427 19.87 14.03 -4.37
CA THR A 427 20.08 12.59 -4.45
C THR A 427 21.56 12.24 -4.56
N ASP A 428 22.32 12.93 -5.42
CA ASP A 428 23.78 12.76 -5.54
C ASP A 428 24.48 12.93 -4.19
N ARG A 429 24.16 13.99 -3.42
CA ARG A 429 24.72 14.18 -2.07
C ARG A 429 24.39 13.04 -1.11
N THR A 430 23.17 12.50 -1.18
CA THR A 430 22.75 11.39 -0.33
C THR A 430 23.54 10.12 -0.68
N MET A 431 23.66 9.81 -1.97
CA MET A 431 24.35 8.60 -2.44
C MET A 431 25.85 8.64 -2.14
N ARG A 432 26.52 9.81 -2.33
CA ARG A 432 27.92 10.02 -1.92
C ARG A 432 28.11 9.84 -0.43
N LYS A 433 27.23 10.44 0.38
CA LYS A 433 27.31 10.30 1.85
C LYS A 433 27.11 8.86 2.31
N ALA A 434 26.30 8.08 1.62
CA ALA A 434 26.06 6.68 1.88
C ALA A 434 27.20 5.74 1.35
N GLY A 435 28.11 6.29 0.53
CA GLY A 435 29.30 5.56 0.06
C GLY A 435 29.05 4.69 -1.18
N TYR A 436 28.06 5.01 -2.00
CA TYR A 436 27.84 4.29 -3.26
C TYR A 436 28.91 4.58 -4.31
N TYR A 437 29.49 5.77 -4.29
CA TYR A 437 30.62 6.22 -5.15
C TYR A 437 31.36 7.42 -4.56
#